data_90199340a1e794bcd96b2332f146ed2a
#
_entry.id   90199340a1e794bcd96b2332f146ed2a
#
_cell.length_a   1.000
_cell.length_b   1.000
_cell.length_c   1.000
_cell.angle_alpha   90.00
_cell.angle_beta   90.00
_cell.angle_gamma   90.00
#
_symmetry.space_group_name_H-M   'P 1'
#
loop_
_entity.id
_entity.type
_entity.pdbx_description
1 polymer ?
#
loop_
_entity_poly.entity_id
_entity_poly.type
_entity_poly.pdbx_seq_one_letter_code
_entity_poly.pdbx_strand_id
1 'polypeptide(L)'
;MLIAALRDLQWRKRRFAIAIVGTGLVFAMTLVLTGLANGFRVEATRTVDSLQLDAFLVKSGATGPFLGSSAFPPTLLALPGVTESVPLIYGSATVPSGGSARSVNVFGAPERGPGIPVVVSGRPPSATDEVAVSNTMDKPIGGTVEIGSRPLRIVGLVDDSTALAGQPNVFLTTEGAQKLLFSGQSLVTSIGLRGIPGTTPNGFRVVDRAGAIDDLLRALSGARQAMTLMAGLLWMVAALIVGSMIYMSALERTRDFAVFKAVGVPTRSILAGLAMQAIIVAGLAALLGGVLSVLLGPLFPMRVDIPRIAFLLLPVVAISIGVLASIAGLRRAVTVDPALAFGGP
;
A
#
# COMPACT_ATOMS: atom_id res chain seq x y z
N MET A 1 -0.74 -40.57 9.84
CA MET A 1 -1.02 -39.27 10.44
C MET A 1 -1.76 -38.32 9.47
N LEU A 2 -1.33 -38.15 8.22
CA LEU A 2 -2.03 -37.29 7.22
C LEU A 2 -3.49 -37.76 7.00
N ILE A 3 -3.70 -39.05 6.81
CA ILE A 3 -5.05 -39.64 6.59
C ILE A 3 -5.97 -39.40 7.79
N ALA A 4 -5.44 -39.50 9.01
CA ALA A 4 -6.21 -39.23 10.23
C ALA A 4 -6.60 -37.74 10.35
N ALA A 5 -5.68 -36.81 10.00
CA ALA A 5 -5.94 -35.37 9.99
C ALA A 5 -7.00 -35.00 8.94
N LEU A 6 -6.91 -35.60 7.73
CA LEU A 6 -7.89 -35.36 6.64
C LEU A 6 -9.27 -35.92 6.99
N ARG A 7 -9.32 -37.13 7.60
CA ARG A 7 -10.57 -37.74 8.01
C ARG A 7 -11.29 -36.95 9.10
N ASP A 8 -10.53 -36.33 9.99
CA ASP A 8 -11.08 -35.43 11.02
C ASP A 8 -11.65 -34.15 10.44
N LEU A 9 -10.97 -33.54 9.46
CA LEU A 9 -11.49 -32.40 8.69
C LEU A 9 -12.84 -32.73 8.01
N GLN A 10 -12.99 -33.96 7.50
CA GLN A 10 -14.23 -34.40 6.85
C GLN A 10 -15.38 -34.59 7.83
N TRP A 11 -15.11 -35.12 9.03
CA TRP A 11 -16.14 -35.37 10.04
C TRP A 11 -16.65 -34.07 10.69
N ARG A 12 -15.80 -33.08 10.85
CA ARG A 12 -16.11 -31.78 11.49
C ARG A 12 -16.10 -30.61 10.52
N LYS A 13 -16.45 -30.86 9.26
CA LYS A 13 -16.34 -29.92 8.14
C LYS A 13 -16.92 -28.52 8.41
N ARG A 14 -18.06 -28.42 9.12
CA ARG A 14 -18.69 -27.12 9.44
C ARG A 14 -17.78 -26.24 10.28
N ARG A 15 -17.16 -26.80 11.31
CA ARG A 15 -16.28 -26.05 12.21
C ARG A 15 -15.00 -25.59 11.51
N PHE A 16 -14.39 -26.53 10.75
CA PHE A 16 -13.19 -26.19 9.97
C PHE A 16 -13.48 -25.19 8.88
N ALA A 17 -14.63 -25.28 8.21
CA ALA A 17 -15.06 -24.31 7.20
C ALA A 17 -15.20 -22.91 7.81
N ILE A 18 -15.85 -22.78 8.97
CA ILE A 18 -15.99 -21.48 9.66
C ILE A 18 -14.61 -20.90 10.01
N ALA A 19 -13.70 -21.72 10.53
CA ALA A 19 -12.35 -21.27 10.87
C ALA A 19 -11.55 -20.87 9.62
N ILE A 20 -11.62 -21.65 8.53
CA ILE A 20 -10.95 -21.34 7.27
C ILE A 20 -11.50 -20.03 6.68
N VAL A 21 -12.82 -19.86 6.66
CA VAL A 21 -13.44 -18.63 6.13
C VAL A 21 -13.10 -17.43 7.01
N GLY A 22 -13.23 -17.56 8.34
CA GLY A 22 -12.90 -16.47 9.26
C GLY A 22 -11.42 -16.04 9.17
N THR A 23 -10.50 -17.02 9.23
CA THR A 23 -9.07 -16.73 9.08
C THR A 23 -8.72 -16.23 7.68
N GLY A 24 -9.38 -16.77 6.63
CA GLY A 24 -9.20 -16.34 5.25
C GLY A 24 -9.62 -14.88 5.04
N LEU A 25 -10.74 -14.44 5.64
CA LEU A 25 -11.17 -13.05 5.62
C LEU A 25 -10.15 -12.13 6.32
N VAL A 26 -9.62 -12.55 7.47
CA VAL A 26 -8.58 -11.80 8.17
C VAL A 26 -7.31 -11.68 7.31
N PHE A 27 -6.91 -12.77 6.66
CA PHE A 27 -5.76 -12.74 5.75
C PHE A 27 -6.01 -11.87 4.51
N ALA A 28 -7.22 -11.93 3.93
CA ALA A 28 -7.59 -11.05 2.83
C ALA A 28 -7.48 -9.59 3.22
N MET A 29 -8.01 -9.20 4.37
CA MET A 29 -7.94 -7.83 4.86
C MET A 29 -6.50 -7.39 5.16
N THR A 30 -5.68 -8.27 5.71
CA THR A 30 -4.24 -7.99 5.93
C THR A 30 -3.49 -7.75 4.62
N LEU A 31 -3.76 -8.55 3.58
CA LEU A 31 -3.18 -8.36 2.25
C LEU A 31 -3.66 -7.06 1.61
N VAL A 32 -4.94 -6.72 1.72
CA VAL A 32 -5.49 -5.47 1.19
C VAL A 32 -4.85 -4.26 1.89
N LEU A 33 -4.71 -4.26 3.22
CA LEU A 33 -4.02 -3.19 3.94
C LEU A 33 -2.56 -3.06 3.53
N THR A 34 -1.88 -4.18 3.33
CA THR A 34 -0.50 -4.21 2.80
C THR A 34 -0.47 -3.63 1.38
N GLY A 35 -1.44 -4.00 0.55
CA GLY A 35 -1.59 -3.49 -0.81
C GLY A 35 -1.88 -1.98 -0.86
N LEU A 36 -2.70 -1.46 0.04
CA LEU A 36 -2.96 -0.02 0.16
C LEU A 36 -1.68 0.75 0.57
N ALA A 37 -0.98 0.26 1.59
CA ALA A 37 0.26 0.89 2.05
C ALA A 37 1.36 0.90 0.97
N ASN A 38 1.44 -0.17 0.16
CA ASN A 38 2.34 -0.25 -0.98
C ASN A 38 1.83 0.60 -2.15
N GLY A 39 0.53 0.65 -2.38
CA GLY A 39 -0.11 1.45 -3.42
C GLY A 39 0.27 2.92 -3.33
N PHE A 40 0.31 3.51 -2.14
CA PHE A 40 0.79 4.87 -1.92
C PHE A 40 2.23 5.08 -2.39
N ARG A 41 3.10 4.10 -2.12
CA ARG A 41 4.49 4.17 -2.58
C ARG A 41 4.59 4.06 -4.10
N VAL A 42 3.81 3.19 -4.71
CA VAL A 42 3.77 3.02 -6.17
C VAL A 42 3.27 4.30 -6.84
N GLU A 43 2.22 4.93 -6.31
CA GLU A 43 1.72 6.21 -6.82
C GLU A 43 2.78 7.31 -6.73
N ALA A 44 3.39 7.50 -5.56
CA ALA A 44 4.44 8.50 -5.37
C ALA A 44 5.63 8.26 -6.30
N THR A 45 6.06 7.00 -6.44
CA THR A 45 7.15 6.62 -7.34
C THR A 45 6.80 6.94 -8.79
N ARG A 46 5.63 6.52 -9.27
CA ARG A 46 5.17 6.81 -10.64
C ARG A 46 5.07 8.30 -10.92
N THR A 47 4.55 9.08 -9.96
CA THR A 47 4.45 10.53 -10.11
C THR A 47 5.83 11.15 -10.27
N VAL A 48 6.79 10.83 -9.39
CA VAL A 48 8.15 11.38 -9.47
C VAL A 48 8.85 10.94 -10.77
N ASP A 49 8.71 9.66 -11.13
CA ASP A 49 9.32 9.08 -12.35
C ASP A 49 8.79 9.73 -13.63
N SER A 50 7.49 10.03 -13.63
CA SER A 50 6.84 10.65 -14.80
C SER A 50 7.33 12.06 -15.11
N LEU A 51 7.90 12.76 -14.12
CA LEU A 51 8.51 14.07 -14.31
C LEU A 51 9.85 14.02 -15.05
N GLN A 52 10.48 12.84 -15.19
CA GLN A 52 11.76 12.62 -15.88
C GLN A 52 12.92 13.48 -15.34
N LEU A 53 12.99 13.58 -14.00
CA LEU A 53 13.98 14.35 -13.25
C LEU A 53 14.77 13.44 -12.31
N ASP A 54 16.07 13.72 -12.18
CA ASP A 54 16.98 12.93 -11.35
C ASP A 54 17.13 13.49 -9.94
N ALA A 55 17.04 14.84 -9.81
CA ALA A 55 17.15 15.52 -8.54
C ALA A 55 16.32 16.83 -8.54
N PHE A 56 16.14 17.37 -7.36
CA PHE A 56 15.38 18.59 -7.12
C PHE A 56 16.18 19.54 -6.23
N LEU A 57 16.29 20.80 -6.65
CA LEU A 57 16.88 21.85 -5.83
C LEU A 57 15.75 22.57 -5.09
N VAL A 58 15.82 22.56 -3.77
CA VAL A 58 14.84 23.20 -2.89
C VAL A 58 15.53 24.23 -2.00
N LYS A 59 14.80 25.21 -1.51
CA LYS A 59 15.34 26.22 -0.59
C LYS A 59 15.84 25.56 0.71
N SER A 60 16.94 26.03 1.26
CA SER A 60 17.43 25.58 2.57
C SER A 60 16.33 25.73 3.63
N GLY A 61 16.11 24.67 4.41
CA GLY A 61 14.99 24.57 5.36
C GLY A 61 13.73 23.90 4.82
N ALA A 62 13.54 23.81 3.49
CA ALA A 62 12.50 22.99 2.89
C ALA A 62 12.85 21.51 3.05
N THR A 63 11.85 20.65 3.30
CA THR A 63 12.07 19.23 3.53
C THR A 63 11.92 18.37 2.28
N GLY A 64 11.35 18.94 1.20
CA GLY A 64 11.20 18.26 -0.08
C GLY A 64 10.70 19.18 -1.18
N PRO A 65 10.60 18.68 -2.42
CA PRO A 65 10.23 19.51 -3.58
C PRO A 65 8.72 19.75 -3.71
N PHE A 66 7.90 18.96 -3.01
CA PHE A 66 6.45 18.96 -3.12
C PHE A 66 5.79 19.47 -1.84
N LEU A 67 5.34 18.58 -0.96
CA LEU A 67 4.64 18.94 0.28
C LEU A 67 5.50 19.71 1.28
N GLY A 68 6.78 19.41 1.32
CA GLY A 68 7.73 20.10 2.19
C GLY A 68 8.44 21.29 1.54
N SER A 69 7.93 21.78 0.41
CA SER A 69 8.53 22.88 -0.34
C SER A 69 8.23 24.26 0.25
N SER A 70 9.04 25.23 -0.12
CA SER A 70 8.77 26.65 0.12
C SER A 70 8.98 27.43 -1.17
N ALA A 71 8.07 28.35 -1.47
CA ALA A 71 8.12 29.14 -2.69
C ALA A 71 9.30 30.13 -2.68
N PHE A 72 9.94 30.31 -3.83
CA PHE A 72 11.04 31.25 -4.05
C PHE A 72 11.05 31.73 -5.50
N PRO A 73 11.67 32.89 -5.82
CA PRO A 73 11.83 33.35 -7.18
C PRO A 73 12.64 32.32 -8.01
N PRO A 74 12.25 32.05 -9.27
CA PRO A 74 12.98 31.12 -10.12
C PRO A 74 14.40 31.65 -10.38
N THR A 75 15.39 30.83 -10.07
CA THR A 75 16.80 31.15 -10.33
C THR A 75 17.34 30.04 -11.23
N LEU A 76 17.67 30.41 -12.48
CA LEU A 76 18.36 29.48 -13.38
C LEU A 76 19.84 29.44 -12.99
N LEU A 77 20.28 28.28 -12.55
CA LEU A 77 21.67 28.03 -12.14
C LEU A 77 22.30 27.03 -13.11
N ALA A 78 23.41 27.44 -13.71
CA ALA A 78 24.27 26.48 -14.41
C ALA A 78 25.04 25.69 -13.36
N LEU A 79 24.68 24.41 -13.18
CA LEU A 79 25.30 23.53 -12.18
C LEU A 79 26.17 22.46 -12.87
N PRO A 80 27.42 22.27 -12.40
CA PRO A 80 28.24 21.18 -12.91
C PRO A 80 27.56 19.82 -12.73
N GLY A 81 27.51 18.99 -13.77
CA GLY A 81 26.86 17.68 -13.75
C GLY A 81 25.35 17.69 -14.02
N VAL A 82 24.76 18.85 -14.30
CA VAL A 82 23.34 19.01 -14.66
C VAL A 82 23.26 19.36 -16.14
N THR A 83 22.51 18.60 -16.91
CA THR A 83 22.28 18.84 -18.33
C THR A 83 21.13 19.80 -18.59
N GLU A 84 20.10 19.77 -17.71
CA GLU A 84 18.92 20.59 -17.83
C GLU A 84 18.36 20.93 -16.44
N SER A 85 17.96 22.17 -16.26
CA SER A 85 17.28 22.65 -15.05
C SER A 85 15.97 23.34 -15.40
N VAL A 86 14.88 22.95 -14.74
CA VAL A 86 13.53 23.46 -15.01
C VAL A 86 12.85 23.95 -13.75
N PRO A 87 12.17 25.12 -13.81
CA PRO A 87 11.34 25.58 -12.70
C PRO A 87 10.14 24.66 -12.52
N LEU A 88 9.91 24.21 -11.29
CA LEU A 88 8.77 23.39 -10.95
C LEU A 88 7.90 24.08 -9.90
N ILE A 89 6.62 23.88 -10.04
CA ILE A 89 5.61 24.32 -9.09
C ILE A 89 4.80 23.08 -8.66
N TYR A 90 4.63 22.94 -7.37
CA TYR A 90 3.71 21.97 -6.79
C TYR A 90 2.78 22.66 -5.81
N GLY A 91 1.52 22.25 -5.83
CA GLY A 91 0.52 22.67 -4.87
C GLY A 91 -0.72 21.80 -4.96
N SER A 92 -1.69 22.05 -4.09
CA SER A 92 -2.98 21.40 -4.12
C SER A 92 -4.07 22.42 -4.46
N ALA A 93 -5.08 21.96 -5.18
CA ALA A 93 -6.29 22.73 -5.47
C ALA A 93 -7.52 21.81 -5.34
N THR A 94 -8.70 22.41 -5.50
CA THR A 94 -9.96 21.66 -5.45
C THR A 94 -10.67 21.75 -6.78
N VAL A 95 -11.37 20.69 -7.15
CA VAL A 95 -12.24 20.60 -8.32
C VAL A 95 -13.66 20.28 -7.83
N PRO A 96 -14.68 21.05 -8.25
CA PRO A 96 -16.06 20.72 -7.97
C PRO A 96 -16.43 19.36 -8.59
N SER A 97 -17.03 18.48 -7.81
CA SER A 97 -17.45 17.16 -8.26
C SER A 97 -18.77 16.76 -7.57
N GLY A 98 -19.89 16.80 -8.30
CA GLY A 98 -21.18 16.26 -7.82
C GLY A 98 -21.67 16.82 -6.49
N GLY A 99 -21.45 18.11 -6.20
CA GLY A 99 -21.85 18.76 -4.93
C GLY A 99 -20.83 18.66 -3.80
N SER A 100 -19.69 18.01 -4.02
CA SER A 100 -18.51 17.97 -3.13
C SER A 100 -17.29 18.55 -3.83
N ALA A 101 -16.26 18.90 -3.05
CA ALA A 101 -14.97 19.30 -3.58
C ALA A 101 -14.00 18.12 -3.53
N ARG A 102 -13.37 17.79 -4.66
CA ARG A 102 -12.30 16.79 -4.74
C ARG A 102 -10.95 17.49 -4.83
N SER A 103 -9.99 17.08 -4.01
CA SER A 103 -8.63 17.60 -4.07
C SER A 103 -7.89 17.03 -5.29
N VAL A 104 -7.07 17.88 -5.91
CA VAL A 104 -6.16 17.51 -7.00
C VAL A 104 -4.76 18.05 -6.72
N ASN A 105 -3.75 17.34 -7.17
CA ASN A 105 -2.37 17.80 -7.09
C ASN A 105 -2.03 18.58 -8.36
N VAL A 106 -1.55 19.79 -8.20
CA VAL A 106 -1.20 20.70 -9.28
C VAL A 106 0.31 20.69 -9.49
N PHE A 107 0.74 20.36 -10.70
CA PHE A 107 2.12 20.42 -11.15
C PHE A 107 2.24 21.49 -12.23
N GLY A 108 3.18 22.42 -12.07
CA GLY A 108 3.53 23.43 -13.06
C GLY A 108 4.95 23.22 -13.54
N ALA A 109 5.14 23.14 -14.85
CA ALA A 109 6.46 22.98 -15.48
C ALA A 109 6.50 23.73 -16.83
N PRO A 110 7.67 23.97 -17.41
CA PRO A 110 7.78 24.56 -18.74
C PRO A 110 7.07 23.73 -19.81
N GLU A 111 6.59 24.38 -20.87
CA GLU A 111 5.94 23.70 -21.99
C GLU A 111 6.82 22.65 -22.66
N ARG A 112 8.14 22.89 -22.69
CA ARG A 112 9.14 21.95 -23.25
C ARG A 112 10.14 21.55 -22.20
N GLY A 113 10.59 20.32 -22.28
CA GLY A 113 11.52 19.72 -21.32
C GLY A 113 10.85 18.82 -20.30
N PRO A 114 11.57 18.40 -19.26
CA PRO A 114 11.05 17.57 -18.19
C PRO A 114 10.09 18.32 -17.26
N GLY A 115 9.30 17.60 -16.47
CA GLY A 115 8.36 18.15 -15.50
C GLY A 115 6.89 17.98 -15.89
N ILE A 116 6.57 17.78 -17.17
CA ILE A 116 5.25 17.34 -17.63
C ILE A 116 5.36 15.90 -18.10
N PRO A 117 4.53 14.97 -17.56
CA PRO A 117 4.53 13.58 -18.01
C PRO A 117 4.15 13.43 -19.48
N VAL A 118 4.41 12.24 -20.02
CA VAL A 118 3.96 11.88 -21.37
C VAL A 118 2.43 11.90 -21.41
N VAL A 119 1.88 12.71 -22.31
CA VAL A 119 0.46 12.81 -22.59
C VAL A 119 0.06 11.65 -23.52
N VAL A 120 -0.83 10.78 -23.05
CA VAL A 120 -1.26 9.61 -23.84
C VAL A 120 -2.34 9.93 -24.86
N SER A 121 -3.06 11.03 -24.67
CA SER A 121 -4.08 11.50 -25.62
C SER A 121 -4.13 13.03 -25.60
N GLY A 122 -4.23 13.66 -26.77
CA GLY A 122 -4.14 15.12 -26.89
C GLY A 122 -2.70 15.64 -26.96
N ARG A 123 -2.42 16.74 -26.29
CA ARG A 123 -1.11 17.40 -26.25
C ARG A 123 -0.79 17.97 -24.86
N PRO A 124 0.48 18.25 -24.56
CA PRO A 124 0.85 19.03 -23.36
C PRO A 124 0.23 20.44 -23.38
N PRO A 125 -0.02 21.04 -22.20
CA PRO A 125 -0.48 22.41 -22.11
C PRO A 125 0.60 23.38 -22.61
N SER A 126 0.20 24.39 -23.39
CA SER A 126 1.07 25.43 -23.94
C SER A 126 0.61 26.84 -23.60
N ALA A 127 -0.60 26.99 -23.09
CA ALA A 127 -1.16 28.28 -22.66
C ALA A 127 -1.52 28.23 -21.16
N THR A 128 -1.69 29.42 -20.57
CA THR A 128 -1.93 29.55 -19.11
C THR A 128 -3.32 29.12 -18.64
N ASP A 129 -4.24 28.95 -19.59
CA ASP A 129 -5.62 28.49 -19.41
C ASP A 129 -5.82 27.02 -19.84
N GLU A 130 -4.73 26.31 -20.17
CA GLU A 130 -4.73 24.92 -20.57
C GLU A 130 -4.21 24.03 -19.47
N VAL A 131 -4.76 22.80 -19.41
CA VAL A 131 -4.38 21.78 -18.45
C VAL A 131 -4.36 20.40 -19.09
N ALA A 132 -3.36 19.59 -18.76
CA ALA A 132 -3.40 18.14 -18.94
C ALA A 132 -3.82 17.50 -17.61
N VAL A 133 -4.78 16.58 -17.67
CA VAL A 133 -5.36 15.96 -16.46
C VAL A 133 -5.14 14.47 -16.47
N SER A 134 -5.13 13.85 -15.28
CA SER A 134 -5.19 12.41 -15.18
C SER A 134 -6.49 11.86 -15.80
N ASN A 135 -6.40 10.74 -16.53
CA ASN A 135 -7.58 10.05 -17.08
C ASN A 135 -8.53 9.55 -15.98
N THR A 136 -8.05 9.43 -14.73
CA THR A 136 -8.88 9.07 -13.56
C THR A 136 -9.90 10.16 -13.16
N MET A 137 -9.86 11.32 -13.80
CA MET A 137 -10.86 12.38 -13.62
C MET A 137 -12.11 12.19 -14.47
N ASP A 138 -12.10 11.23 -15.42
CA ASP A 138 -13.20 10.97 -16.35
C ASP A 138 -13.71 12.22 -17.11
N LYS A 139 -12.77 13.09 -17.50
CA LYS A 139 -13.06 14.32 -18.24
C LYS A 139 -12.57 14.23 -19.69
N PRO A 140 -13.38 14.61 -20.67
CA PRO A 140 -13.00 14.55 -22.08
C PRO A 140 -12.02 15.68 -22.43
N ILE A 141 -11.16 15.44 -23.42
CA ILE A 141 -10.34 16.47 -24.06
C ILE A 141 -11.26 17.50 -24.74
N GLY A 142 -10.86 18.78 -24.68
CA GLY A 142 -11.64 19.91 -25.17
C GLY A 142 -12.68 20.41 -24.19
N GLY A 143 -12.98 19.65 -23.13
CA GLY A 143 -13.83 20.09 -22.04
C GLY A 143 -13.16 21.13 -21.13
N THR A 144 -13.95 21.73 -20.26
CA THR A 144 -13.46 22.68 -19.24
C THR A 144 -13.54 22.03 -17.86
N VAL A 145 -12.52 22.24 -17.05
CA VAL A 145 -12.49 21.88 -15.65
C VAL A 145 -12.22 23.12 -14.81
N GLU A 146 -13.00 23.32 -13.76
CA GLU A 146 -12.74 24.36 -12.79
C GLU A 146 -11.76 23.84 -11.73
N ILE A 147 -10.58 24.44 -11.63
CA ILE A 147 -9.57 24.09 -10.64
C ILE A 147 -9.34 25.32 -9.75
N GLY A 148 -9.63 25.15 -8.44
CA GLY A 148 -9.77 26.31 -7.57
C GLY A 148 -10.92 27.20 -8.06
N SER A 149 -10.66 28.46 -8.36
CA SER A 149 -11.67 29.38 -8.91
C SER A 149 -11.43 29.69 -10.39
N ARG A 150 -10.70 28.84 -11.13
CA ARG A 150 -10.31 29.12 -12.52
C ARG A 150 -10.79 28.03 -13.47
N PRO A 151 -11.53 28.41 -14.51
CA PRO A 151 -11.86 27.49 -15.59
C PRO A 151 -10.62 27.26 -16.47
N LEU A 152 -10.25 26.00 -16.68
CA LEU A 152 -9.12 25.57 -17.50
C LEU A 152 -9.59 24.62 -18.58
N ARG A 153 -9.07 24.76 -19.80
CA ARG A 153 -9.38 23.88 -20.92
C ARG A 153 -8.51 22.62 -20.88
N ILE A 154 -9.13 21.47 -20.93
CA ILE A 154 -8.43 20.18 -20.97
C ILE A 154 -7.89 19.96 -22.39
N VAL A 155 -6.57 19.88 -22.53
CA VAL A 155 -5.89 19.69 -23.83
C VAL A 155 -5.18 18.35 -23.93
N GLY A 156 -5.00 17.63 -22.81
CA GLY A 156 -4.34 16.35 -22.79
C GLY A 156 -4.75 15.47 -21.62
N LEU A 157 -4.57 14.18 -21.80
CA LEU A 157 -4.78 13.17 -20.76
C LEU A 157 -3.46 12.47 -20.42
N VAL A 158 -3.18 12.31 -19.15
CA VAL A 158 -2.06 11.55 -18.61
C VAL A 158 -2.61 10.25 -18.00
N ASP A 159 -1.96 9.13 -18.27
CA ASP A 159 -2.43 7.82 -17.85
C ASP A 159 -2.20 7.58 -16.37
N ASP A 160 -3.27 7.18 -15.66
CA ASP A 160 -3.29 6.71 -14.26
C ASP A 160 -2.37 7.55 -13.33
N SER A 161 -2.37 8.89 -13.54
CA SER A 161 -1.52 9.82 -12.81
C SER A 161 -2.22 10.29 -11.54
N THR A 162 -1.90 9.62 -10.43
CA THR A 162 -2.44 9.92 -9.11
C THR A 162 -1.32 10.01 -8.07
N ALA A 163 -1.57 10.73 -6.99
CA ALA A 163 -0.72 10.77 -5.81
C ALA A 163 -1.59 10.95 -4.56
N LEU A 164 -0.99 10.88 -3.36
CA LEU A 164 -1.66 11.17 -2.10
C LEU A 164 -2.99 10.41 -1.93
N ALA A 165 -2.93 9.09 -2.08
CA ALA A 165 -4.09 8.19 -1.94
C ALA A 165 -5.17 8.38 -3.02
N GLY A 166 -4.77 8.36 -4.29
CA GLY A 166 -5.67 8.40 -5.43
C GLY A 166 -6.15 9.80 -5.82
N GLN A 167 -5.55 10.86 -5.30
CA GLN A 167 -5.84 12.20 -5.77
C GLN A 167 -5.28 12.38 -7.19
N PRO A 168 -6.08 12.84 -8.17
CA PRO A 168 -5.61 13.04 -9.52
C PRO A 168 -4.53 14.13 -9.59
N ASN A 169 -3.56 13.91 -10.46
CA ASN A 169 -2.57 14.93 -10.81
C ASN A 169 -3.07 15.71 -12.02
N VAL A 170 -2.81 17.02 -12.01
CA VAL A 170 -3.06 17.93 -13.11
C VAL A 170 -1.78 18.72 -13.42
N PHE A 171 -1.53 18.93 -14.70
CA PHE A 171 -0.29 19.54 -15.20
C PHE A 171 -0.60 20.80 -15.98
N LEU A 172 0.05 21.89 -15.59
CA LEU A 172 -0.07 23.21 -16.22
C LEU A 172 1.30 23.70 -16.69
N THR A 173 1.29 24.74 -17.51
CA THR A 173 2.51 25.52 -17.74
C THR A 173 2.96 26.18 -16.44
N THR A 174 4.24 26.54 -16.32
CA THR A 174 4.76 27.28 -15.16
C THR A 174 3.93 28.55 -14.90
N GLU A 175 3.63 29.31 -15.91
CA GLU A 175 2.81 30.53 -15.78
C GLU A 175 1.36 30.22 -15.38
N GLY A 176 0.77 29.16 -15.94
CA GLY A 176 -0.57 28.71 -15.58
C GLY A 176 -0.66 28.35 -14.08
N ALA A 177 0.33 27.59 -13.58
CA ALA A 177 0.42 27.21 -12.17
C ALA A 177 0.70 28.42 -11.27
N GLN A 178 1.53 29.38 -11.69
CA GLN A 178 1.76 30.63 -10.96
C GLN A 178 0.48 31.45 -10.82
N LYS A 179 -0.30 31.58 -11.90
CA LYS A 179 -1.60 32.24 -11.85
C LYS A 179 -2.60 31.55 -10.95
N LEU A 180 -2.57 30.22 -10.90
CA LEU A 180 -3.49 29.43 -10.09
C LEU A 180 -3.14 29.45 -8.60
N LEU A 181 -1.86 29.25 -8.26
CA LEU A 181 -1.41 29.02 -6.89
C LEU A 181 -0.78 30.25 -6.22
N PHE A 182 -0.21 31.16 -7.00
CA PHE A 182 0.55 32.33 -6.51
C PHE A 182 0.01 33.67 -6.97
N SER A 183 -1.23 33.72 -7.44
CA SER A 183 -1.86 34.97 -7.95
C SER A 183 -1.03 35.67 -9.02
N GLY A 184 -0.31 34.90 -9.85
CA GLY A 184 0.54 35.41 -10.92
C GLY A 184 1.94 35.89 -10.51
N GLN A 185 2.31 35.74 -9.24
CA GLN A 185 3.68 36.02 -8.80
C GLN A 185 4.65 34.99 -9.40
N SER A 186 5.82 35.48 -9.85
CA SER A 186 6.87 34.61 -10.41
C SER A 186 7.58 33.85 -9.30
N LEU A 187 6.93 32.80 -8.79
CA LEU A 187 7.44 31.92 -7.74
C LEU A 187 7.42 30.46 -8.21
N VAL A 188 8.38 29.68 -7.70
CA VAL A 188 8.47 28.24 -7.91
C VAL A 188 8.66 27.54 -6.56
N THR A 189 8.32 26.27 -6.47
CA THR A 189 8.49 25.48 -5.25
C THR A 189 9.77 24.66 -5.23
N SER A 190 10.31 24.36 -6.42
CA SER A 190 11.59 23.67 -6.60
C SER A 190 12.15 23.93 -8.01
N ILE A 191 13.40 23.55 -8.21
CA ILE A 191 14.00 23.47 -9.54
C ILE A 191 14.31 22.00 -9.80
N GLY A 192 13.67 21.42 -10.81
CA GLY A 192 13.94 20.07 -11.26
C GLY A 192 15.25 20.02 -12.05
N LEU A 193 16.03 18.97 -11.81
CA LEU A 193 17.36 18.79 -12.41
C LEU A 193 17.39 17.47 -13.16
N ARG A 194 17.92 17.51 -14.38
CA ARG A 194 18.35 16.31 -15.11
C ARG A 194 19.86 16.16 -14.94
N GLY A 195 20.25 15.13 -14.21
CA GLY A 195 21.60 14.92 -13.68
C GLY A 195 21.71 15.29 -12.20
N ILE A 196 22.80 14.88 -11.59
CA ILE A 196 23.10 15.13 -10.18
C ILE A 196 24.13 16.25 -10.08
N PRO A 197 23.84 17.37 -9.41
CA PRO A 197 24.78 18.47 -9.33
C PRO A 197 26.00 18.08 -8.47
N GLY A 198 27.20 18.39 -8.96
CA GLY A 198 28.46 18.17 -8.23
C GLY A 198 28.64 19.13 -7.04
N THR A 199 27.94 20.25 -7.02
CA THR A 199 27.97 21.27 -5.96
C THR A 199 26.56 21.77 -5.65
N THR A 200 26.29 22.05 -4.38
CA THR A 200 25.01 22.62 -3.96
C THR A 200 25.16 24.13 -3.81
N PRO A 201 24.35 24.95 -4.47
CA PRO A 201 24.38 26.41 -4.32
C PRO A 201 24.02 26.86 -2.89
N ASN A 202 24.61 27.96 -2.45
CA ASN A 202 24.28 28.55 -1.14
C ASN A 202 22.77 28.88 -1.05
N GLY A 203 22.18 28.54 0.10
CA GLY A 203 20.75 28.78 0.33
C GLY A 203 19.83 27.73 -0.26
N PHE A 204 20.40 26.66 -0.85
CA PHE A 204 19.63 25.54 -1.40
C PHE A 204 20.09 24.20 -0.85
N ARG A 205 19.25 23.20 -1.07
CA ARG A 205 19.52 21.79 -0.77
C ARG A 205 19.12 20.94 -1.98
N VAL A 206 19.94 19.97 -2.30
CA VAL A 206 19.61 18.96 -3.32
C VAL A 206 18.83 17.83 -2.66
N VAL A 207 17.73 17.45 -3.25
CA VAL A 207 16.91 16.30 -2.89
C VAL A 207 16.93 15.35 -4.08
N ASP A 208 17.35 14.15 -3.85
CA ASP A 208 17.33 13.10 -4.86
C ASP A 208 15.91 12.57 -5.10
N ARG A 209 15.77 11.68 -6.06
CA ARG A 209 14.50 11.05 -6.42
C ARG A 209 13.85 10.30 -5.24
N ALA A 210 14.65 9.60 -4.42
CA ALA A 210 14.15 8.90 -3.25
C ALA A 210 13.59 9.85 -2.21
N GLY A 211 14.28 10.95 -1.92
CA GLY A 211 13.81 12.01 -1.03
C GLY A 211 12.55 12.72 -1.55
N ALA A 212 12.39 12.87 -2.87
CA ALA A 212 11.18 13.41 -3.47
C ALA A 212 9.98 12.47 -3.31
N ILE A 213 10.18 11.16 -3.46
CA ILE A 213 9.17 10.14 -3.18
C ILE A 213 8.76 10.16 -1.70
N ASP A 214 9.74 10.22 -0.81
CA ASP A 214 9.50 10.26 0.64
C ASP A 214 8.77 11.55 1.05
N ASP A 215 9.01 12.67 0.37
CA ASP A 215 8.28 13.92 0.59
C ASP A 215 6.78 13.77 0.29
N LEU A 216 6.41 13.16 -0.85
CA LEU A 216 5.01 12.85 -1.16
C LEU A 216 4.40 11.88 -0.16
N LEU A 217 5.15 10.88 0.31
CA LEU A 217 4.69 9.91 1.29
C LEU A 217 4.52 10.46 2.71
N ARG A 218 5.11 11.61 3.00
CA ARG A 218 5.10 12.21 4.34
C ARG A 218 3.69 12.53 4.82
N ALA A 219 2.82 13.06 3.96
CA ALA A 219 1.42 13.32 4.29
C ALA A 219 0.66 12.05 4.68
N LEU A 220 1.07 10.90 4.15
CA LEU A 220 0.43 9.61 4.38
C LEU A 220 1.12 8.78 5.48
N SER A 221 2.13 9.33 6.16
CA SER A 221 2.92 8.61 7.17
C SER A 221 2.04 8.08 8.32
N GLY A 222 1.13 8.91 8.83
CA GLY A 222 0.17 8.51 9.87
C GLY A 222 -0.79 7.40 9.39
N ALA A 223 -1.31 7.50 8.17
CA ALA A 223 -2.17 6.47 7.59
C ALA A 223 -1.40 5.15 7.41
N ARG A 224 -0.16 5.20 6.91
CA ARG A 224 0.70 4.01 6.76
C ARG A 224 1.01 3.35 8.11
N GLN A 225 1.31 4.15 9.13
CA GLN A 225 1.53 3.63 10.48
C GLN A 225 0.28 2.95 11.04
N ALA A 226 -0.90 3.58 10.89
CA ALA A 226 -2.17 2.98 11.29
C ALA A 226 -2.43 1.65 10.56
N MET A 227 -2.21 1.59 9.24
CA MET A 227 -2.35 0.35 8.46
C MET A 227 -1.41 -0.75 8.95
N THR A 228 -0.16 -0.42 9.29
CA THR A 228 0.80 -1.38 9.82
C THR A 228 0.37 -1.93 11.18
N LEU A 229 -0.12 -1.06 12.08
CA LEU A 229 -0.66 -1.48 13.37
C LEU A 229 -1.90 -2.35 13.20
N MET A 230 -2.83 -1.96 12.33
CA MET A 230 -4.02 -2.77 12.03
C MET A 230 -3.67 -4.13 11.44
N ALA A 231 -2.71 -4.20 10.52
CA ALA A 231 -2.21 -5.46 9.98
C ALA A 231 -1.62 -6.35 11.09
N GLY A 232 -0.84 -5.78 12.02
CA GLY A 232 -0.33 -6.51 13.19
C GLY A 232 -1.43 -7.05 14.09
N LEU A 233 -2.47 -6.27 14.37
CA LEU A 233 -3.64 -6.73 15.12
C LEU A 233 -4.40 -7.85 14.40
N LEU A 234 -4.56 -7.74 13.09
CA LEU A 234 -5.20 -8.79 12.28
C LEU A 234 -4.40 -10.10 12.31
N TRP A 235 -3.06 -10.03 12.28
CA TRP A 235 -2.22 -11.21 12.48
C TRP A 235 -2.44 -11.85 13.85
N MET A 236 -2.59 -11.05 14.91
CA MET A 236 -2.92 -11.54 16.25
C MET A 236 -4.29 -12.22 16.27
N VAL A 237 -5.30 -11.62 15.65
CA VAL A 237 -6.65 -12.20 15.54
C VAL A 237 -6.61 -13.54 14.78
N ALA A 238 -5.89 -13.62 13.67
CA ALA A 238 -5.70 -14.86 12.92
C ALA A 238 -5.06 -15.96 13.80
N ALA A 239 -4.03 -15.59 14.57
CA ALA A 239 -3.37 -16.51 15.50
C ALA A 239 -4.34 -17.02 16.58
N LEU A 240 -5.18 -16.15 17.13
CA LEU A 240 -6.18 -16.51 18.12
C LEU A 240 -7.26 -17.43 17.55
N ILE A 241 -7.75 -17.19 16.32
CA ILE A 241 -8.75 -18.05 15.66
C ILE A 241 -8.16 -19.45 15.44
N VAL A 242 -6.98 -19.54 14.81
CA VAL A 242 -6.33 -20.83 14.56
C VAL A 242 -5.98 -21.51 15.87
N GLY A 243 -5.42 -20.76 16.84
CA GLY A 243 -5.04 -21.28 18.15
C GLY A 243 -6.21 -21.84 18.93
N SER A 244 -7.32 -21.11 19.01
CA SER A 244 -8.54 -21.56 19.71
C SER A 244 -9.13 -22.82 19.08
N MET A 245 -9.11 -22.88 17.73
CA MET A 245 -9.62 -24.04 17.01
C MET A 245 -8.79 -25.30 17.28
N ILE A 246 -7.47 -25.18 17.23
CA ILE A 246 -6.56 -26.31 17.54
C ILE A 246 -6.68 -26.74 19.01
N TYR A 247 -6.76 -25.76 19.92
CA TYR A 247 -6.96 -26.02 21.35
C TYR A 247 -8.26 -26.82 21.62
N MET A 248 -9.37 -26.37 21.03
CA MET A 248 -10.66 -27.10 21.17
C MET A 248 -10.58 -28.47 20.54
N SER A 249 -9.93 -28.63 19.37
CA SER A 249 -9.71 -29.95 18.76
C SER A 249 -8.88 -30.88 19.63
N ALA A 250 -7.90 -30.35 20.33
CA ALA A 250 -7.08 -31.12 21.27
C ALA A 250 -7.88 -31.56 22.54
N LEU A 251 -8.71 -30.65 23.08
CA LEU A 251 -9.55 -30.96 24.26
C LEU A 251 -10.56 -32.07 23.98
N GLU A 252 -11.22 -32.05 22.83
CA GLU A 252 -12.22 -33.05 22.45
C GLU A 252 -11.63 -34.44 22.23
N ARG A 253 -10.30 -34.54 22.03
CA ARG A 253 -9.56 -35.78 21.79
C ARG A 253 -8.69 -36.23 22.95
N THR A 254 -8.88 -35.66 24.13
CA THR A 254 -8.06 -36.01 25.30
C THR A 254 -8.13 -37.52 25.65
N ARG A 255 -9.32 -38.14 25.52
CA ARG A 255 -9.48 -39.60 25.71
C ARG A 255 -8.72 -40.41 24.66
N ASP A 256 -8.81 -40.02 23.37
CA ASP A 256 -8.08 -40.68 22.29
C ASP A 256 -6.56 -40.58 22.51
N PHE A 257 -6.08 -39.43 22.96
CA PHE A 257 -4.66 -39.21 23.24
C PHE A 257 -4.19 -40.03 24.44
N ALA A 258 -5.04 -40.22 25.46
CA ALA A 258 -4.73 -41.10 26.59
C ALA A 258 -4.60 -42.53 26.14
N VAL A 259 -5.52 -43.04 25.29
CA VAL A 259 -5.44 -44.39 24.70
C VAL A 259 -4.19 -44.56 23.84
N PHE A 260 -3.87 -43.59 22.98
CA PHE A 260 -2.65 -43.63 22.15
C PHE A 260 -1.37 -43.69 23.00
N LYS A 261 -1.32 -42.92 24.10
CA LYS A 261 -0.20 -43.00 25.05
C LYS A 261 -0.11 -44.37 25.75
N ALA A 262 -1.25 -44.96 26.16
CA ALA A 262 -1.28 -46.26 26.79
C ALA A 262 -0.79 -47.38 25.86
N VAL A 263 -1.02 -47.27 24.55
CA VAL A 263 -0.54 -48.20 23.51
C VAL A 263 0.90 -47.90 23.09
N GLY A 264 1.56 -46.87 23.68
CA GLY A 264 2.97 -46.54 23.42
C GLY A 264 3.21 -45.59 22.27
N VAL A 265 2.20 -44.88 21.72
CA VAL A 265 2.39 -43.90 20.69
C VAL A 265 3.14 -42.67 21.26
N PRO A 266 4.28 -42.28 20.68
CA PRO A 266 5.07 -41.18 21.22
C PRO A 266 4.32 -39.86 21.08
N THR A 267 4.42 -39.01 22.09
CA THR A 267 3.79 -37.67 22.13
C THR A 267 4.10 -36.83 20.90
N ARG A 268 5.30 -36.98 20.32
CA ARG A 268 5.70 -36.30 19.08
C ARG A 268 4.79 -36.61 17.87
N SER A 269 4.26 -37.86 17.82
CA SER A 269 3.34 -38.28 16.75
C SER A 269 1.95 -37.62 16.90
N ILE A 270 1.49 -37.42 18.12
CA ILE A 270 0.23 -36.72 18.44
C ILE A 270 0.38 -35.23 18.06
N LEU A 271 1.54 -34.62 18.42
CA LEU A 271 1.92 -33.29 18.01
C LEU A 271 1.88 -33.10 16.48
N ALA A 272 2.54 -34.02 15.77
CA ALA A 272 2.61 -33.95 14.31
C ALA A 272 1.22 -34.02 13.66
N GLY A 273 0.28 -34.75 14.25
CA GLY A 273 -1.11 -34.78 13.79
C GLY A 273 -1.82 -33.44 13.96
N LEU A 274 -1.70 -32.82 15.14
CA LEU A 274 -2.28 -31.48 15.40
C LEU A 274 -1.61 -30.39 14.57
N ALA A 275 -0.28 -30.43 14.43
CA ALA A 275 0.46 -29.49 13.60
C ALA A 275 0.06 -29.61 12.12
N MET A 276 -0.08 -30.83 11.60
CA MET A 276 -0.53 -31.07 10.23
C MET A 276 -1.94 -30.50 9.99
N GLN A 277 -2.84 -30.67 10.96
CA GLN A 277 -4.19 -30.11 10.89
C GLN A 277 -4.16 -28.58 10.87
N ALA A 278 -3.33 -27.96 11.71
CA ALA A 278 -3.13 -26.52 11.73
C ALA A 278 -2.55 -26.00 10.40
N ILE A 279 -1.55 -26.69 9.83
CA ILE A 279 -0.95 -26.36 8.54
C ILE A 279 -1.98 -26.40 7.40
N ILE A 280 -2.81 -27.45 7.36
CA ILE A 280 -3.85 -27.57 6.33
C ILE A 280 -4.86 -26.42 6.43
N VAL A 281 -5.35 -26.15 7.64
CA VAL A 281 -6.31 -25.04 7.86
C VAL A 281 -5.71 -23.70 7.53
N ALA A 282 -4.50 -23.42 7.99
CA ALA A 282 -3.79 -22.18 7.72
C ALA A 282 -3.48 -22.03 6.22
N GLY A 283 -3.08 -23.11 5.54
CA GLY A 283 -2.84 -23.11 4.10
C GLY A 283 -4.10 -22.83 3.27
N LEU A 284 -5.22 -23.48 3.62
CA LEU A 284 -6.50 -23.23 2.97
C LEU A 284 -7.02 -21.82 3.24
N ALA A 285 -6.86 -21.32 4.47
CA ALA A 285 -7.20 -19.94 4.81
C ALA A 285 -6.33 -18.93 4.05
N ALA A 286 -5.03 -19.21 3.89
CA ALA A 286 -4.13 -18.35 3.12
C ALA A 286 -4.50 -18.33 1.63
N LEU A 287 -4.84 -19.46 1.05
CA LEU A 287 -5.33 -19.55 -0.32
C LEU A 287 -6.61 -18.73 -0.51
N LEU A 288 -7.60 -18.94 0.37
CA LEU A 288 -8.85 -18.19 0.36
C LEU A 288 -8.62 -16.70 0.53
N GLY A 289 -7.77 -16.32 1.49
CA GLY A 289 -7.39 -14.92 1.75
C GLY A 289 -6.71 -14.27 0.56
N GLY A 290 -5.80 -15.00 -0.12
CA GLY A 290 -5.16 -14.56 -1.34
C GLY A 290 -6.16 -14.28 -2.46
N VAL A 291 -7.08 -15.22 -2.73
CA VAL A 291 -8.13 -15.05 -3.75
C VAL A 291 -9.05 -13.87 -3.40
N LEU A 292 -9.54 -13.81 -2.16
CA LEU A 292 -10.41 -12.72 -1.72
C LEU A 292 -9.72 -11.36 -1.79
N SER A 293 -8.44 -11.25 -1.47
CA SER A 293 -7.73 -9.97 -1.52
C SER A 293 -7.64 -9.41 -2.94
N VAL A 294 -7.50 -10.27 -3.95
CA VAL A 294 -7.51 -9.86 -5.37
C VAL A 294 -8.90 -9.42 -5.81
N LEU A 295 -9.95 -10.13 -5.35
CA LEU A 295 -11.34 -9.77 -5.67
C LEU A 295 -11.80 -8.49 -4.97
N LEU A 296 -11.32 -8.24 -3.74
CA LEU A 296 -11.67 -7.06 -2.96
C LEU A 296 -10.88 -5.81 -3.38
N GLY A 297 -9.67 -5.98 -3.92
CA GLY A 297 -8.81 -4.86 -4.32
C GLY A 297 -9.50 -3.77 -5.13
N PRO A 298 -10.21 -4.12 -6.24
CA PRO A 298 -10.90 -3.15 -7.08
C PRO A 298 -12.06 -2.39 -6.41
N LEU A 299 -12.56 -2.85 -5.27
CA LEU A 299 -13.64 -2.17 -4.53
C LEU A 299 -13.16 -0.94 -3.76
N PHE A 300 -11.85 -0.80 -3.58
CA PHE A 300 -11.29 0.35 -2.89
C PHE A 300 -11.11 1.53 -3.85
N PRO A 301 -11.45 2.77 -3.43
CA PRO A 301 -11.31 3.96 -4.26
C PRO A 301 -9.85 4.42 -4.42
N MET A 302 -8.91 3.70 -3.85
CA MET A 302 -7.47 3.95 -3.89
C MET A 302 -6.75 2.76 -4.50
N ARG A 303 -5.53 2.99 -4.99
CA ARG A 303 -4.73 1.93 -5.58
C ARG A 303 -4.34 0.87 -4.53
N VAL A 304 -4.79 -0.36 -4.75
CA VAL A 304 -4.36 -1.53 -3.99
C VAL A 304 -3.33 -2.29 -4.83
N ASP A 305 -2.06 -2.18 -4.47
CA ASP A 305 -0.95 -2.87 -5.14
C ASP A 305 -0.32 -3.85 -4.15
N ILE A 306 -0.77 -5.10 -4.17
CA ILE A 306 -0.27 -6.13 -3.24
C ILE A 306 1.06 -6.67 -3.78
N PRO A 307 2.18 -6.47 -3.06
CA PRO A 307 3.47 -6.98 -3.50
C PRO A 307 3.44 -8.50 -3.67
N ARG A 308 4.03 -9.03 -4.73
CA ARG A 308 4.09 -10.49 -4.97
C ARG A 308 4.68 -11.25 -3.79
N ILE A 309 5.66 -10.65 -3.11
CA ILE A 309 6.27 -11.23 -1.91
C ILE A 309 5.26 -11.42 -0.76
N ALA A 310 4.21 -10.60 -0.65
CA ALA A 310 3.19 -10.74 0.37
C ALA A 310 2.38 -12.03 0.21
N PHE A 311 2.09 -12.45 -1.03
CA PHE A 311 1.44 -13.72 -1.31
C PHE A 311 2.31 -14.93 -0.95
N LEU A 312 3.64 -14.81 -1.07
CA LEU A 312 4.59 -15.86 -0.67
C LEU A 312 4.78 -15.90 0.86
N LEU A 313 4.81 -14.74 1.51
CA LEU A 313 4.96 -14.64 2.95
C LEU A 313 3.71 -15.09 3.71
N LEU A 314 2.52 -14.86 3.14
CA LEU A 314 1.26 -15.20 3.79
C LEU A 314 1.19 -16.68 4.24
N PRO A 315 1.40 -17.69 3.37
CA PRO A 315 1.36 -19.09 3.79
C PRO A 315 2.47 -19.43 4.79
N VAL A 316 3.66 -18.83 4.67
CA VAL A 316 4.76 -19.06 5.62
C VAL A 316 4.37 -18.58 7.02
N VAL A 317 3.84 -17.36 7.13
CA VAL A 317 3.38 -16.82 8.42
C VAL A 317 2.16 -17.61 8.92
N ALA A 318 1.22 -17.96 8.05
CA ALA A 318 0.05 -18.76 8.41
C ALA A 318 0.46 -20.14 8.98
N ILE A 319 1.40 -20.82 8.35
CA ILE A 319 1.96 -22.09 8.82
C ILE A 319 2.67 -21.90 10.17
N SER A 320 3.46 -20.86 10.31
CA SER A 320 4.17 -20.54 11.57
C SER A 320 3.18 -20.33 12.72
N ILE A 321 2.11 -19.58 12.50
CA ILE A 321 1.01 -19.40 13.45
C ILE A 321 0.36 -20.74 13.79
N GLY A 322 0.06 -21.56 12.79
CA GLY A 322 -0.53 -22.89 12.97
C GLY A 322 0.34 -23.81 13.82
N VAL A 323 1.64 -23.85 13.58
CA VAL A 323 2.61 -24.65 14.36
C VAL A 323 2.70 -24.13 15.80
N LEU A 324 2.84 -22.83 16.01
CA LEU A 324 2.90 -22.22 17.34
C LEU A 324 1.60 -22.49 18.14
N ALA A 325 0.45 -22.35 17.49
CA ALA A 325 -0.85 -22.64 18.09
C ALA A 325 -0.98 -24.14 18.50
N SER A 326 -0.45 -25.06 17.66
CA SER A 326 -0.46 -26.49 17.97
C SER A 326 0.41 -26.84 19.16
N ILE A 327 1.57 -26.18 19.33
CA ILE A 327 2.45 -26.36 20.50
C ILE A 327 1.76 -25.89 21.78
N ALA A 328 1.06 -24.76 21.75
CA ALA A 328 0.30 -24.24 22.88
C ALA A 328 -0.85 -25.21 23.30
N GLY A 329 -1.60 -25.70 22.30
CA GLY A 329 -2.66 -26.69 22.51
C GLY A 329 -2.15 -27.99 23.10
N LEU A 330 -0.96 -28.45 22.68
CA LEU A 330 -0.38 -29.69 23.14
C LEU A 330 0.15 -29.61 24.57
N ARG A 331 0.77 -28.52 25.00
CA ARG A 331 1.25 -28.39 26.38
C ARG A 331 0.15 -28.81 27.39
N ARG A 332 -1.11 -28.49 27.08
CA ARG A 332 -2.25 -28.89 27.92
C ARG A 332 -2.70 -30.34 27.69
N ALA A 333 -2.64 -30.85 26.44
CA ALA A 333 -3.02 -32.22 26.14
C ALA A 333 -2.00 -33.24 26.68
N VAL A 334 -0.72 -32.90 26.83
CA VAL A 334 0.34 -33.76 27.36
C VAL A 334 0.28 -33.86 28.88
N THR A 335 -0.25 -32.89 29.59
CA THR A 335 -0.42 -32.87 31.05
C THR A 335 -1.61 -33.70 31.52
N VAL A 336 -2.42 -34.26 30.61
CA VAL A 336 -3.53 -35.16 30.98
C VAL A 336 -2.98 -36.50 31.43
N ASP A 337 -3.34 -36.89 32.70
CA ASP A 337 -2.97 -38.17 33.31
C ASP A 337 -3.66 -39.30 32.52
N PRO A 338 -2.91 -40.33 32.07
CA PRO A 338 -3.50 -41.50 31.45
C PRO A 338 -4.56 -42.21 32.32
N ALA A 339 -4.46 -42.08 33.64
CA ALA A 339 -5.44 -42.65 34.58
C ALA A 339 -6.87 -42.11 34.37
N LEU A 340 -7.03 -40.87 33.87
CA LEU A 340 -8.34 -40.28 33.57
C LEU A 340 -9.06 -40.94 32.37
N ALA A 341 -8.36 -41.75 31.58
CA ALA A 341 -8.99 -42.50 30.48
C ALA A 341 -9.69 -43.76 30.96
N PHE A 342 -9.28 -44.32 32.13
CA PHE A 342 -9.75 -45.58 32.68
C PHE A 342 -10.59 -45.41 33.96
N GLY A 343 -10.57 -44.24 34.60
CA GLY A 343 -11.36 -43.89 35.77
C GLY A 343 -12.48 -42.93 35.36
N GLY A 344 -13.62 -43.47 34.93
CA GLY A 344 -14.86 -42.67 34.93
C GLY A 344 -15.38 -42.52 36.36
N PRO A 345 -16.12 -41.46 36.73
CA PRO A 345 -16.90 -41.45 37.94
C PRO A 345 -17.97 -42.52 37.86
#